data_6108eff7b2ac6d0d006ef7490c6660da
#
_entry.id   6108eff7b2ac6d0d006ef7490c6660da
#
_cell.length_a   1.000
_cell.length_b   1.000
_cell.length_c   1.000
_cell.angle_alpha   90.00
_cell.angle_beta   90.00
_cell.angle_gamma   90.00
#
_symmetry.space_group_name_H-M   'P 1'
#
loop_
_entity.id
_entity.type
_entity.pdbx_description
1 polymer ?
#
loop_
_entity_poly.entity_id
_entity_poly.type
_entity_poly.pdbx_seq_one_letter_code
_entity_poly.pdbx_strand_id
1 'polypeptide(L)'
;PNQGKLLVAAADCTGHGVAGAFMSMIGASLINQLVNEKNITTPAEILDELNEGIINALKQRQGFSNDGMDIALICLDHQKKQLQFAGANRPLWLFRNHELLVVKPDKYPIGGMQVAHTTQFTNHVIELQTGDSCYLFSDGFADQFGGEQGKKMMSKKFKQYLQVMQHLPMD
;
A
#
# COMPACT_ATOMS: atom_id res chain seq x y z
N PRO A 1 -20.03 -6.79 6.87
CA PRO A 1 -19.69 -5.55 7.60
C PRO A 1 -18.60 -5.89 8.61
N ASN A 2 -17.39 -5.41 8.37
CA ASN A 2 -16.18 -5.78 9.12
C ASN A 2 -16.13 -5.12 10.51
N GLN A 3 -17.15 -5.37 11.36
CA GLN A 3 -17.16 -5.07 12.80
C GLN A 3 -16.44 -3.78 13.23
N GLY A 4 -16.67 -2.66 12.51
CA GLY A 4 -16.04 -1.37 12.81
C GLY A 4 -14.60 -1.20 12.32
N LYS A 5 -14.11 -2.10 11.45
CA LYS A 5 -12.81 -1.99 10.81
C LYS A 5 -12.95 -1.44 9.39
N LEU A 6 -12.03 -0.53 9.02
CA LEU A 6 -11.88 0.01 7.68
C LEU A 6 -10.53 -0.42 7.10
N LEU A 7 -10.55 -1.10 5.95
CA LEU A 7 -9.34 -1.41 5.21
C LEU A 7 -9.19 -0.44 4.04
N VAL A 8 -7.99 0.12 3.88
CA VAL A 8 -7.64 1.03 2.78
C VAL A 8 -6.32 0.58 2.19
N ALA A 9 -6.25 0.51 0.87
CA ALA A 9 -5.03 0.17 0.15
C ALA A 9 -4.73 1.19 -0.94
N ALA A 10 -3.45 1.50 -1.12
CA ALA A 10 -2.93 2.15 -2.31
C ALA A 10 -1.98 1.17 -2.99
N ALA A 11 -2.34 0.73 -4.19
CA ALA A 11 -1.59 -0.25 -4.96
C ALA A 11 -1.15 0.33 -6.31
N ASP A 12 0.04 -0.07 -6.75
CA ASP A 12 0.65 0.31 -8.01
C ASP A 12 1.11 -0.96 -8.73
N CYS A 13 0.42 -1.31 -9.80
CA CYS A 13 0.66 -2.55 -10.54
C CYS A 13 1.71 -2.34 -11.62
N THR A 14 2.52 -3.38 -11.88
CA THR A 14 3.42 -3.38 -13.03
C THR A 14 2.65 -3.35 -14.34
N GLY A 15 3.26 -2.71 -15.36
CA GLY A 15 2.68 -2.59 -16.69
C GLY A 15 1.72 -1.40 -16.84
N HIS A 16 1.29 -1.19 -18.07
CA HIS A 16 0.36 -0.11 -18.44
C HIS A 16 -0.66 -0.62 -19.47
N GLY A 17 -1.70 0.17 -19.72
CA GLY A 17 -2.76 -0.24 -20.65
C GLY A 17 -3.47 -1.50 -20.17
N VAL A 18 -3.70 -2.44 -21.09
CA VAL A 18 -4.49 -3.64 -20.84
C VAL A 18 -3.84 -4.55 -19.79
N ALA A 19 -2.53 -4.75 -19.84
CA ALA A 19 -1.82 -5.60 -18.88
C ALA A 19 -1.93 -5.06 -17.44
N GLY A 20 -1.67 -3.76 -17.24
CA GLY A 20 -1.84 -3.12 -15.94
C GLY A 20 -3.28 -3.15 -15.43
N ALA A 21 -4.28 -3.01 -16.33
CA ALA A 21 -5.68 -3.13 -15.97
C ALA A 21 -6.03 -4.54 -15.46
N PHE A 22 -5.55 -5.60 -16.14
CA PHE A 22 -5.75 -6.98 -15.68
C PHE A 22 -5.09 -7.22 -14.32
N MET A 23 -3.86 -6.74 -14.11
CA MET A 23 -3.19 -6.85 -12.81
C MET A 23 -4.00 -6.19 -11.70
N SER A 24 -4.51 -4.98 -11.95
CA SER A 24 -5.36 -4.26 -10.98
C SER A 24 -6.65 -5.01 -10.66
N MET A 25 -7.29 -5.60 -11.68
CA MET A 25 -8.50 -6.40 -11.49
C MET A 25 -8.24 -7.68 -10.68
N ILE A 26 -7.16 -8.40 -10.98
CA ILE A 26 -6.78 -9.61 -10.25
C ILE A 26 -6.48 -9.25 -8.79
N GLY A 27 -5.68 -8.22 -8.55
CA GLY A 27 -5.35 -7.77 -7.19
C GLY A 27 -6.58 -7.35 -6.39
N ALA A 28 -7.46 -6.55 -6.99
CA ALA A 28 -8.70 -6.12 -6.34
C ALA A 28 -9.63 -7.31 -6.05
N SER A 29 -9.75 -8.27 -6.97
CA SER A 29 -10.56 -9.48 -6.78
C SER A 29 -10.03 -10.34 -5.63
N LEU A 30 -8.72 -10.56 -5.58
CA LEU A 30 -8.09 -11.35 -4.51
C LEU A 30 -8.24 -10.66 -3.15
N ILE A 31 -8.00 -9.34 -3.05
CA ILE A 31 -8.21 -8.59 -1.80
C ILE A 31 -9.67 -8.69 -1.35
N ASN A 32 -10.63 -8.54 -2.26
CA ASN A 32 -12.05 -8.70 -1.92
C ASN A 32 -12.36 -10.11 -1.39
N GLN A 33 -11.83 -11.14 -2.00
CA GLN A 33 -12.00 -12.51 -1.55
C GLN A 33 -11.41 -12.72 -0.15
N LEU A 34 -10.19 -12.24 0.09
CA LEU A 34 -9.51 -12.37 1.38
C LEU A 34 -10.28 -11.65 2.50
N VAL A 35 -10.69 -10.43 2.23
CA VAL A 35 -11.33 -9.58 3.25
C VAL A 35 -12.80 -9.95 3.48
N ASN A 36 -13.59 -10.12 2.41
CA ASN A 36 -15.04 -10.25 2.51
C ASN A 36 -15.50 -11.70 2.61
N GLU A 37 -14.77 -12.67 2.05
CA GLU A 37 -15.14 -14.09 2.09
C GLU A 37 -14.38 -14.83 3.20
N LYS A 38 -13.05 -14.64 3.28
CA LYS A 38 -12.23 -15.28 4.29
C LYS A 38 -12.17 -14.52 5.64
N ASN A 39 -12.70 -13.28 5.70
CA ASN A 39 -12.69 -12.39 6.87
C ASN A 39 -11.28 -12.09 7.43
N ILE A 40 -10.26 -12.08 6.58
CA ILE A 40 -8.90 -11.70 6.96
C ILE A 40 -8.83 -10.18 7.07
N THR A 41 -8.37 -9.65 8.20
CA THR A 41 -8.29 -8.20 8.45
C THR A 41 -6.91 -7.73 8.88
N THR A 42 -5.95 -8.64 9.04
CA THR A 42 -4.55 -8.32 9.38
C THR A 42 -3.81 -7.96 8.09
N PRO A 43 -3.29 -6.73 7.94
CA PRO A 43 -2.63 -6.30 6.70
C PRO A 43 -1.54 -7.23 6.21
N ALA A 44 -0.63 -7.67 7.08
CA ALA A 44 0.45 -8.58 6.69
C ALA A 44 -0.08 -9.91 6.15
N GLU A 45 -1.06 -10.51 6.82
CA GLU A 45 -1.68 -11.76 6.38
C GLU A 45 -2.38 -11.60 5.03
N ILE A 46 -3.03 -10.44 4.80
CA ILE A 46 -3.63 -10.14 3.49
C ILE A 46 -2.54 -10.06 2.41
N LEU A 47 -1.40 -9.41 2.69
CA LEU A 47 -0.31 -9.30 1.71
C LEU A 47 0.36 -10.65 1.44
N ASP A 48 0.53 -11.51 2.44
CA ASP A 48 1.08 -12.86 2.28
C ASP A 48 0.18 -13.71 1.36
N GLU A 49 -1.12 -13.75 1.65
CA GLU A 49 -2.12 -14.47 0.85
C GLU A 49 -2.27 -13.87 -0.56
N LEU A 50 -2.23 -12.53 -0.68
CA LEU A 50 -2.28 -11.83 -1.97
C LEU A 50 -1.07 -12.21 -2.83
N ASN A 51 0.11 -12.26 -2.24
CA ASN A 51 1.34 -12.65 -2.92
C ASN A 51 1.22 -14.06 -3.51
N GLU A 52 0.80 -15.04 -2.71
CA GLU A 52 0.56 -16.40 -3.19
C GLU A 52 -0.54 -16.46 -4.26
N GLY A 53 -1.60 -15.69 -4.08
CA GLY A 53 -2.69 -15.60 -5.05
C GLY A 53 -2.24 -15.08 -6.41
N ILE A 54 -1.42 -14.02 -6.45
CA ILE A 54 -0.85 -13.46 -7.69
C ILE A 54 0.11 -14.45 -8.34
N ILE A 55 1.04 -15.04 -7.58
CA ILE A 55 1.99 -16.02 -8.07
C ILE A 55 1.27 -17.20 -8.76
N ASN A 56 0.20 -17.68 -8.14
CA ASN A 56 -0.58 -18.80 -8.67
C ASN A 56 -1.43 -18.39 -9.89
N ALA A 57 -2.13 -17.25 -9.83
CA ALA A 57 -2.98 -16.78 -10.93
C ALA A 57 -2.17 -16.51 -12.21
N LEU A 58 -0.96 -15.98 -12.08
CA LEU A 58 -0.06 -15.67 -13.20
C LEU A 58 0.92 -16.81 -13.54
N LYS A 59 0.83 -17.95 -12.85
CA LYS A 59 1.72 -19.10 -13.03
C LYS A 59 3.21 -18.73 -13.00
N GLN A 60 3.58 -17.84 -12.08
CA GLN A 60 4.92 -17.26 -12.02
C GLN A 60 6.00 -18.29 -11.72
N ARG A 61 5.69 -19.31 -10.89
CA ARG A 61 6.61 -20.43 -10.66
C ARG A 61 6.96 -21.24 -11.92
N GLN A 62 6.17 -21.08 -12.98
CA GLN A 62 6.39 -21.72 -14.29
C GLN A 62 7.04 -20.75 -15.30
N GLY A 63 7.37 -19.50 -14.89
CA GLY A 63 8.03 -18.53 -15.71
C GLY A 63 7.15 -17.79 -16.72
N PHE A 64 5.80 -17.84 -16.58
CA PHE A 64 4.89 -17.21 -17.54
C PHE A 64 4.78 -15.68 -17.38
N SER A 65 5.04 -15.15 -16.20
CA SER A 65 4.99 -13.70 -15.94
C SER A 65 5.88 -13.33 -14.76
N ASN A 66 6.39 -12.09 -14.78
CA ASN A 66 7.08 -11.45 -13.66
C ASN A 66 6.33 -10.20 -13.18
N ASP A 67 5.04 -10.08 -13.54
CA ASP A 67 4.23 -8.95 -13.14
C ASP A 67 3.90 -9.03 -11.64
N GLY A 68 3.73 -7.86 -11.04
CA GLY A 68 3.46 -7.75 -9.62
C GLY A 68 2.88 -6.40 -9.26
N MET A 69 2.90 -6.07 -7.99
CA MET A 69 2.48 -4.76 -7.52
C MET A 69 3.22 -4.33 -6.27
N ASP A 70 3.41 -3.03 -6.15
CA ASP A 70 3.75 -2.37 -4.89
C ASP A 70 2.46 -1.95 -4.19
N ILE A 71 2.35 -2.17 -2.89
CA ILE A 71 1.12 -1.87 -2.17
C ILE A 71 1.42 -1.42 -0.73
N ALA A 72 0.67 -0.42 -0.27
CA ALA A 72 0.53 -0.06 1.13
C ALA A 72 -0.90 -0.39 1.58
N LEU A 73 -1.06 -1.17 2.63
CA LEU A 73 -2.35 -1.59 3.16
C LEU A 73 -2.47 -1.24 4.63
N ILE A 74 -3.56 -0.61 5.01
CA ILE A 74 -3.90 -0.35 6.41
C ILE A 74 -5.24 -0.98 6.78
N CYS A 75 -5.35 -1.35 8.06
CA CYS A 75 -6.60 -1.69 8.72
C CYS A 75 -6.79 -0.75 9.91
N LEU A 76 -7.81 0.09 9.84
CA LEU A 76 -8.20 1.00 10.91
C LEU A 76 -9.27 0.34 11.78
N ASP A 77 -8.98 0.13 13.06
CA ASP A 77 -9.92 -0.36 14.07
C ASP A 77 -10.39 0.83 14.93
N HIS A 78 -11.58 1.33 14.63
CA HIS A 78 -12.14 2.48 15.32
C HIS A 78 -12.42 2.20 16.81
N GLN A 79 -12.75 0.95 17.18
CA GLN A 79 -13.06 0.60 18.56
C GLN A 79 -11.80 0.58 19.42
N LYS A 80 -10.70 0.06 18.87
CA LYS A 80 -9.41 -0.01 19.55
C LYS A 80 -8.57 1.26 19.39
N LYS A 81 -8.99 2.20 18.54
CA LYS A 81 -8.17 3.36 18.12
C LYS A 81 -6.78 2.95 17.64
N GLN A 82 -6.73 1.89 16.86
CA GLN A 82 -5.49 1.33 16.34
C GLN A 82 -5.51 1.31 14.81
N LEU A 83 -4.35 1.55 14.23
CA LEU A 83 -4.08 1.33 12.83
C LEU A 83 -3.05 0.20 12.72
N GLN A 84 -3.36 -0.80 11.90
CA GLN A 84 -2.38 -1.79 11.48
C GLN A 84 -1.93 -1.47 10.06
N PHE A 85 -0.67 -1.73 9.76
CA PHE A 85 -0.07 -1.47 8.45
C PHE A 85 0.84 -2.60 8.03
N ALA A 86 0.79 -2.94 6.75
CA ALA A 86 1.82 -3.70 6.04
C ALA A 86 2.05 -3.08 4.66
N GLY A 87 3.27 -3.16 4.16
CA GLY A 87 3.63 -2.59 2.88
C GLY A 87 4.60 -3.43 2.09
N ALA A 88 4.33 -3.59 0.80
CA ALA A 88 5.24 -4.12 -0.21
C ALA A 88 5.84 -2.92 -0.96
N ASN A 89 7.11 -2.59 -0.70
CA ASN A 89 7.85 -1.42 -1.22
C ASN A 89 7.25 -0.04 -0.90
N ARG A 90 5.96 0.08 -0.54
CA ARG A 90 5.28 1.36 -0.29
C ARG A 90 5.15 1.63 1.20
N PRO A 91 5.70 2.75 1.71
CA PRO A 91 5.64 3.12 3.11
C PRO A 91 4.27 3.71 3.50
N LEU A 92 3.98 3.69 4.79
CA LEU A 92 2.96 4.55 5.38
C LEU A 92 3.64 5.82 5.91
N TRP A 93 3.09 6.99 5.57
CA TRP A 93 3.43 8.25 6.19
C TRP A 93 2.34 8.66 7.18
N LEU A 94 2.72 8.87 8.42
CA LEU A 94 1.84 9.32 9.49
C LEU A 94 2.37 10.65 10.02
N PHE A 95 1.53 11.67 10.00
CA PHE A 95 1.82 12.93 10.65
C PHE A 95 1.16 12.96 12.02
N ARG A 96 1.95 13.24 13.03
CA ARG A 96 1.54 13.40 14.43
C ARG A 96 2.21 14.66 15.00
N ASN A 97 1.42 15.57 15.55
CA ASN A 97 1.93 16.85 16.10
C ASN A 97 2.84 17.58 15.10
N HIS A 98 2.46 17.60 13.82
CA HIS A 98 3.22 18.17 12.69
C HIS A 98 4.55 17.47 12.34
N GLU A 99 4.88 16.37 13.01
CA GLU A 99 6.04 15.56 12.71
C GLU A 99 5.69 14.37 11.82
N LEU A 100 6.55 14.11 10.84
CA LEU A 100 6.39 12.98 9.95
C LEU A 100 7.05 11.72 10.52
N LEU A 101 6.23 10.72 10.82
CA LEU A 101 6.64 9.37 11.14
C LEU A 101 6.52 8.50 9.87
N VAL A 102 7.62 7.89 9.46
CA VAL A 102 7.64 6.98 8.30
C VAL A 102 7.68 5.54 8.79
N VAL A 103 6.60 4.80 8.57
CA VAL A 103 6.58 3.36 8.81
C VAL A 103 7.10 2.68 7.55
N LYS A 104 8.22 1.96 7.69
CA LYS A 104 8.91 1.36 6.55
C LYS A 104 8.18 0.12 6.06
N PRO A 105 8.09 -0.08 4.75
CA PRO A 105 7.58 -1.32 4.17
C PRO A 105 8.65 -2.40 4.16
N ASP A 106 8.24 -3.61 3.86
CA ASP A 106 9.16 -4.66 3.40
C ASP A 106 9.63 -4.32 1.97
N LYS A 107 10.89 -4.68 1.65
CA LYS A 107 11.57 -4.27 0.41
C LYS A 107 11.42 -5.30 -0.70
N TYR A 108 10.21 -5.77 -0.92
CA TYR A 108 9.86 -6.66 -2.03
C TYR A 108 8.39 -6.41 -2.45
N PRO A 109 8.09 -6.61 -3.74
CA PRO A 109 6.72 -6.46 -4.26
C PRO A 109 5.85 -7.66 -3.92
N ILE A 110 4.56 -7.55 -4.22
CA ILE A 110 3.64 -8.67 -4.37
C ILE A 110 3.88 -9.31 -5.74
N GLY A 111 4.16 -10.60 -5.79
CA GLY A 111 4.49 -11.30 -7.03
C GLY A 111 5.86 -10.91 -7.60
N GLY A 112 6.07 -11.17 -8.90
CA GLY A 112 7.28 -10.82 -9.63
C GLY A 112 8.42 -11.80 -9.44
N MET A 113 9.67 -11.33 -9.60
CA MET A 113 10.87 -12.20 -9.63
C MET A 113 11.25 -12.88 -8.31
N GLN A 114 10.55 -12.60 -7.21
CA GLN A 114 10.88 -13.13 -5.88
C GLN A 114 10.16 -14.44 -5.52
N VAL A 115 9.58 -15.11 -6.50
CA VAL A 115 8.84 -16.39 -6.34
C VAL A 115 9.65 -17.50 -5.63
N ALA A 116 10.97 -17.39 -5.61
CA ALA A 116 11.86 -18.40 -5.01
C ALA A 116 12.00 -18.30 -3.48
N HIS A 117 11.51 -17.24 -2.85
CA HIS A 117 11.66 -17.00 -1.41
C HIS A 117 10.30 -17.00 -0.71
N THR A 118 10.22 -17.70 0.42
CA THR A 118 9.09 -17.57 1.33
C THR A 118 9.20 -16.19 1.98
N THR A 119 8.48 -15.22 1.44
CA THR A 119 8.40 -13.86 1.98
C THR A 119 7.25 -13.79 2.98
N GLN A 120 7.48 -13.18 4.12
CA GLN A 120 6.43 -12.84 5.09
C GLN A 120 6.46 -11.34 5.30
N PHE A 121 5.30 -10.72 5.14
CA PHE A 121 5.17 -9.28 5.38
C PHE A 121 5.09 -8.96 6.87
N THR A 122 5.65 -7.81 7.24
CA THR A 122 5.67 -7.34 8.61
C THR A 122 4.39 -6.58 8.93
N ASN A 123 3.67 -6.97 10.01
CA ASN A 123 2.51 -6.23 10.50
C ASN A 123 2.94 -5.20 11.55
N HIS A 124 2.74 -3.93 11.27
CA HIS A 124 2.98 -2.83 12.20
C HIS A 124 1.67 -2.45 12.88
N VAL A 125 1.69 -2.25 14.20
CA VAL A 125 0.53 -1.79 14.98
C VAL A 125 0.85 -0.43 15.57
N ILE A 126 -0.03 0.55 15.34
CA ILE A 126 0.14 1.94 15.74
C ILE A 126 -1.11 2.36 16.52
N GLU A 127 -0.92 2.84 17.73
CA GLU A 127 -1.99 3.49 18.48
C GLU A 127 -2.23 4.89 17.91
N LEU A 128 -3.48 5.17 17.54
CA LEU A 128 -3.84 6.45 16.95
C LEU A 128 -4.11 7.50 18.04
N GLN A 129 -3.71 8.72 17.73
CA GLN A 129 -3.97 9.91 18.53
C GLN A 129 -4.88 10.88 17.76
N THR A 130 -5.61 11.69 18.49
CA THR A 130 -6.41 12.76 17.88
C THR A 130 -5.50 13.71 17.12
N GLY A 131 -5.84 14.00 15.86
CA GLY A 131 -5.04 14.84 14.98
C GLY A 131 -4.01 14.10 14.11
N ASP A 132 -3.89 12.77 14.25
CA ASP A 132 -3.08 11.97 13.33
C ASP A 132 -3.65 12.03 11.91
N SER A 133 -2.76 12.19 10.92
CA SER A 133 -3.09 12.10 9.49
C SER A 133 -2.23 11.04 8.83
N CYS A 134 -2.85 10.12 8.09
CA CYS A 134 -2.19 9.00 7.42
C CYS A 134 -2.24 9.16 5.91
N TYR A 135 -1.13 8.90 5.23
CA TYR A 135 -1.01 8.99 3.78
C TYR A 135 -0.48 7.67 3.21
N LEU A 136 -1.27 7.12 2.29
CA LEU A 136 -0.90 6.02 1.40
C LEU A 136 -0.83 6.59 -0.02
N PHE A 137 0.18 6.23 -0.77
CA PHE A 137 0.40 6.80 -2.11
C PHE A 137 1.23 5.84 -2.98
N SER A 138 1.05 5.98 -4.31
CA SER A 138 1.99 5.45 -5.31
C SER A 138 3.08 6.48 -5.61
N ASP A 139 4.03 6.15 -6.49
CA ASP A 139 5.03 7.14 -6.93
C ASP A 139 4.48 8.15 -7.95
N GLY A 140 3.29 7.90 -8.51
CA GLY A 140 2.70 8.71 -9.56
C GLY A 140 2.67 10.22 -9.27
N PHE A 141 2.40 10.62 -8.02
CA PHE A 141 2.42 12.04 -7.65
C PHE A 141 3.85 12.59 -7.56
N ALA A 142 4.77 11.83 -6.94
CA ALA A 142 6.17 12.24 -6.80
C ALA A 142 6.91 12.26 -8.15
N ASP A 143 6.44 11.48 -9.10
CA ASP A 143 6.99 11.36 -10.44
C ASP A 143 6.44 12.38 -11.45
N GLN A 144 5.49 13.21 -11.05
CA GLN A 144 4.99 14.30 -11.89
C GLN A 144 6.09 15.30 -12.24
N PHE A 145 6.14 15.66 -13.53
CA PHE A 145 6.99 16.73 -14.02
C PHE A 145 6.29 18.07 -13.91
N GLY A 146 6.99 19.10 -13.49
CA GLY A 146 6.40 20.44 -13.38
C GLY A 146 7.36 21.51 -12.87
N GLY A 147 6.76 22.68 -12.57
CA GLY A 147 7.51 23.89 -12.21
C GLY A 147 8.27 24.50 -13.39
N GLU A 148 8.91 25.65 -13.18
CA GLU A 148 9.62 26.40 -14.20
C GLU A 148 10.77 25.61 -14.86
N GLN A 149 11.32 24.63 -14.18
CA GLN A 149 12.44 23.82 -14.65
C GLN A 149 12.03 22.47 -15.26
N GLY A 150 10.73 22.15 -15.33
CA GLY A 150 10.23 20.89 -15.85
C GLY A 150 10.80 19.63 -15.20
N LYS A 151 11.17 19.69 -13.90
CA LYS A 151 11.77 18.56 -13.18
C LYS A 151 10.70 17.74 -12.43
N LYS A 152 11.00 16.46 -12.21
CA LYS A 152 10.19 15.62 -11.31
C LYS A 152 10.10 16.24 -9.93
N MET A 153 8.93 16.12 -9.29
CA MET A 153 8.70 16.59 -7.93
C MET A 153 9.61 15.89 -6.90
N MET A 154 9.76 14.60 -7.01
CA MET A 154 10.49 13.72 -6.10
C MET A 154 9.88 13.64 -4.68
N SER A 155 10.06 12.53 -4.01
CA SER A 155 9.51 12.27 -2.67
C SER A 155 9.90 13.32 -1.62
N LYS A 156 11.06 13.99 -1.75
CA LYS A 156 11.49 15.04 -0.82
C LYS A 156 10.56 16.26 -0.88
N LYS A 157 10.23 16.74 -2.09
CA LYS A 157 9.29 17.87 -2.26
C LYS A 157 7.88 17.48 -1.85
N PHE A 158 7.45 16.25 -2.19
CA PHE A 158 6.15 15.75 -1.78
C PHE A 158 5.98 15.77 -0.25
N LYS A 159 6.98 15.31 0.51
CA LYS A 159 7.00 15.43 1.97
C LYS A 159 6.84 16.86 2.45
N GLN A 160 7.58 17.79 1.86
CA GLN A 160 7.50 19.21 2.22
C GLN A 160 6.11 19.79 1.96
N TYR A 161 5.48 19.45 0.83
CA TYR A 161 4.11 19.86 0.53
C TYR A 161 3.12 19.34 1.59
N LEU A 162 3.17 18.07 1.91
CA LEU A 162 2.28 17.51 2.93
C LEU A 162 2.51 18.15 4.30
N GLN A 163 3.76 18.45 4.67
CA GLN A 163 4.08 19.15 5.91
C GLN A 163 3.43 20.53 5.99
N VAL A 164 3.46 21.31 4.90
CA VAL A 164 2.83 22.62 4.84
C VAL A 164 1.30 22.51 4.89
N MET A 165 0.73 21.49 4.24
CA MET A 165 -0.72 21.30 4.17
C MET A 165 -1.36 20.76 5.45
N GLN A 166 -0.56 20.30 6.43
CA GLN A 166 -1.08 19.81 7.72
C GLN A 166 -1.92 20.83 8.52
N HIS A 167 -1.82 22.11 8.20
CA HIS A 167 -2.59 23.18 8.84
C HIS A 167 -3.91 23.49 8.13
N LEU A 168 -4.16 22.88 6.97
CA LEU A 168 -5.37 23.08 6.21
C LEU A 168 -6.43 22.04 6.61
N PRO A 169 -7.73 22.41 6.63
CA PRO A 169 -8.78 21.42 6.79
C PRO A 169 -8.74 20.42 5.63
N MET A 170 -9.15 19.19 5.91
CA MET A 170 -9.29 18.11 4.90
C MET A 170 -10.70 18.13 4.33
N ASP A 171 -11.06 19.21 3.66
CA ASP A 171 -12.37 19.36 3.02
C ASP A 171 -12.33 18.83 1.58
#